data_7437d702f81c461b0b79e6a4f49671b8
#
_entry.id   7437d702f81c461b0b79e6a4f49671b8
#
_cell.length_a   1.000
_cell.length_b   1.000
_cell.length_c   1.000
_cell.angle_alpha   90.00
_cell.angle_beta   90.00
_cell.angle_gamma   90.00
#
_symmetry.space_group_name_H-M   'P 1'
#
loop_
_entity.id
_entity.type
_entity.pdbx_description
1 polymer ?
#
loop_
_entity_poly.entity_id
_entity_poly.type
_entity_poly.pdbx_seq_one_letter_code
_entity_poly.pdbx_strand_id
1 'polypeptide(L)'
;MTKRFRRNGENMDILNEAKKNFDYMVRIRRHMHEYPENSGVEYETVKYIASELDALGIEYVVVPEGGIIGQIHGGKPGKTVAIREDIDALPMKELTGLPFASENDGACHSCGHDIHTTVLLYCAKVLSEIREELAGTVMLIFQPAEEHMGAGELVDCNFTQVAKPDAFIGLHVSPEIDAGSIGLKKGPANASNDFFNIKIKGKGGHGAHPENCIDPVVISGYVITQLQTVISRENYPVYPGVLTIGSIHGGTVNNIIPDYVEMHGTLRSLDPDCRKKMMAAIDRVVKGCAESMRGTAEVEWEIGVPPLVNDDSIIEAVAEAAAKTIGADHVSYVKNPSMGSEDFSVLFPKFGPGAQFRLGSGNN
;
A
#
# COMPACT_ATOMS: atom_id res chain seq x y z
N MET A 1 19.59 -17.26 -24.42
CA MET A 1 19.33 -18.66 -23.99
C MET A 1 18.58 -18.61 -22.67
N THR A 2 17.31 -18.94 -22.68
CA THR A 2 16.43 -18.95 -21.50
C THR A 2 16.87 -20.07 -20.57
N LYS A 3 17.39 -19.75 -19.37
CA LYS A 3 17.62 -20.77 -18.34
C LYS A 3 16.24 -21.34 -17.96
N ARG A 4 15.99 -22.60 -18.27
CA ARG A 4 14.80 -23.33 -17.82
C ARG A 4 15.14 -23.92 -16.45
N PHE A 5 14.29 -23.66 -15.46
CA PHE A 5 14.41 -24.32 -14.16
C PHE A 5 14.15 -25.82 -14.35
N ARG A 6 14.92 -26.64 -13.65
CA ARG A 6 14.80 -28.09 -13.73
C ARG A 6 14.45 -28.66 -12.37
N ARG A 7 13.50 -29.56 -12.35
CA ARG A 7 13.21 -30.40 -11.19
C ARG A 7 13.62 -31.82 -11.56
N ASN A 8 14.53 -32.44 -10.80
CA ASN A 8 15.07 -33.79 -11.10
C ASN A 8 15.61 -33.95 -12.52
N GLY A 9 16.23 -32.90 -13.10
CA GLY A 9 16.78 -32.94 -14.46
C GLY A 9 15.80 -32.62 -15.59
N GLU A 10 14.50 -32.51 -15.33
CA GLU A 10 13.47 -32.18 -16.32
C GLU A 10 13.11 -30.67 -16.25
N ASN A 11 12.77 -30.09 -17.41
CA ASN A 11 12.32 -28.70 -17.48
C ASN A 11 10.98 -28.55 -16.77
N MET A 12 10.90 -27.62 -15.79
CA MET A 12 9.67 -27.31 -15.10
C MET A 12 8.75 -26.47 -16.00
N ASP A 13 7.53 -26.92 -16.19
CA ASP A 13 6.42 -26.13 -16.72
C ASP A 13 5.67 -25.51 -15.54
N ILE A 14 5.97 -24.25 -15.26
CA ILE A 14 5.47 -23.52 -14.09
C ILE A 14 3.94 -23.48 -14.06
N LEU A 15 3.29 -23.28 -15.21
CA LEU A 15 1.83 -23.21 -15.28
C LEU A 15 1.17 -24.57 -14.98
N ASN A 16 1.73 -25.64 -15.51
CA ASN A 16 1.25 -27.00 -15.22
C ASN A 16 1.52 -27.38 -13.75
N GLU A 17 2.63 -26.94 -13.17
CA GLU A 17 2.92 -27.17 -11.77
C GLU A 17 1.93 -26.42 -10.86
N ALA A 18 1.57 -25.18 -11.20
CA ALA A 18 0.52 -24.43 -10.51
C ALA A 18 -0.85 -25.15 -10.59
N LYS A 19 -1.22 -25.64 -11.77
CA LYS A 19 -2.47 -26.39 -11.95
C LYS A 19 -2.54 -27.67 -11.11
N LYS A 20 -1.44 -28.39 -10.96
CA LYS A 20 -1.36 -29.61 -10.11
C LYS A 20 -1.54 -29.28 -8.62
N ASN A 21 -1.13 -28.10 -8.20
CA ASN A 21 -1.22 -27.65 -6.81
C ASN A 21 -2.43 -26.73 -6.55
N PHE A 22 -3.42 -26.72 -7.44
CA PHE A 22 -4.58 -25.84 -7.32
C PHE A 22 -5.33 -26.03 -6.00
N ASP A 23 -5.56 -27.28 -5.58
CA ASP A 23 -6.25 -27.57 -4.32
C ASP A 23 -5.47 -27.08 -3.09
N TYR A 24 -4.13 -27.10 -3.14
CA TYR A 24 -3.29 -26.54 -2.09
C TYR A 24 -3.52 -25.03 -1.95
N MET A 25 -3.54 -24.30 -3.08
CA MET A 25 -3.78 -22.85 -3.07
C MET A 25 -5.20 -22.53 -2.62
N VAL A 26 -6.20 -23.27 -3.09
CA VAL A 26 -7.60 -23.08 -2.68
C VAL A 26 -7.79 -23.31 -1.18
N ARG A 27 -7.13 -24.32 -0.60
CA ARG A 27 -7.16 -24.59 0.84
C ARG A 27 -6.61 -23.40 1.65
N ILE A 28 -5.44 -22.89 1.28
CA ILE A 28 -4.82 -21.75 1.98
C ILE A 28 -5.73 -20.53 1.86
N ARG A 29 -6.10 -20.16 0.63
CA ARG A 29 -6.93 -18.99 0.36
C ARG A 29 -8.25 -19.02 1.15
N ARG A 30 -8.94 -20.15 1.18
CA ARG A 30 -10.20 -20.27 1.91
C ARG A 30 -10.00 -20.22 3.42
N HIS A 31 -8.93 -20.82 3.95
CA HIS A 31 -8.59 -20.71 5.36
C HIS A 31 -8.32 -19.26 5.78
N MET A 32 -7.49 -18.55 5.01
CA MET A 32 -7.22 -17.12 5.27
C MET A 32 -8.50 -16.28 5.22
N HIS A 33 -9.36 -16.56 4.23
CA HIS A 33 -10.62 -15.83 4.04
C HIS A 33 -11.65 -16.10 5.15
N GLU A 34 -11.70 -17.33 5.64
CA GLU A 34 -12.63 -17.78 6.69
C GLU A 34 -12.22 -17.27 8.09
N TYR A 35 -10.90 -17.07 8.32
CA TYR A 35 -10.35 -16.62 9.60
C TYR A 35 -9.52 -15.33 9.46
N PRO A 36 -10.11 -14.23 8.91
CA PRO A 36 -9.39 -12.98 8.70
C PRO A 36 -9.12 -12.28 10.03
N GLU A 37 -7.98 -11.61 10.12
CA GLU A 37 -7.64 -10.75 11.25
C GLU A 37 -7.37 -9.33 10.78
N ASN A 38 -7.85 -8.33 11.53
CA ASN A 38 -7.67 -6.92 11.21
C ASN A 38 -6.21 -6.50 11.39
N SER A 39 -5.84 -5.41 10.73
CA SER A 39 -4.51 -4.79 10.82
C SER A 39 -4.02 -4.62 12.26
N GLY A 40 -2.80 -5.09 12.55
CA GLY A 40 -2.14 -4.99 13.84
C GLY A 40 -2.52 -6.08 14.87
N VAL A 41 -3.37 -7.04 14.48
CA VAL A 41 -3.77 -8.18 15.35
C VAL A 41 -3.74 -9.53 14.63
N GLU A 42 -2.89 -9.69 13.62
CA GLU A 42 -2.79 -10.87 12.74
C GLU A 42 -2.09 -12.06 13.40
N TYR A 43 -2.40 -12.37 14.65
CA TYR A 43 -1.69 -13.36 15.46
C TYR A 43 -1.89 -14.81 14.99
N GLU A 44 -3.11 -15.21 14.67
CA GLU A 44 -3.42 -16.56 14.18
C GLU A 44 -3.01 -16.70 12.72
N THR A 45 -3.16 -15.65 11.92
CA THR A 45 -2.64 -15.55 10.56
C THR A 45 -1.15 -15.82 10.50
N VAL A 46 -0.36 -15.17 11.36
CA VAL A 46 1.09 -15.38 11.48
C VAL A 46 1.42 -16.83 11.88
N LYS A 47 0.70 -17.42 12.83
CA LYS A 47 0.90 -18.82 13.22
C LYS A 47 0.59 -19.78 12.08
N TYR A 48 -0.46 -19.51 11.32
CA TYR A 48 -0.83 -20.31 10.17
C TYR A 48 0.26 -20.26 9.08
N ILE A 49 0.74 -19.05 8.72
CA ILE A 49 1.84 -18.88 7.77
C ILE A 49 3.11 -19.58 8.26
N ALA A 50 3.45 -19.43 9.54
CA ALA A 50 4.60 -20.10 10.15
C ALA A 50 4.50 -21.62 9.99
N SER A 51 3.32 -22.21 10.25
CA SER A 51 3.09 -23.66 10.11
C SER A 51 3.26 -24.16 8.65
N GLU A 52 2.85 -23.36 7.67
CA GLU A 52 3.07 -23.70 6.24
C GLU A 52 4.57 -23.62 5.88
N LEU A 53 5.30 -22.61 6.39
CA LEU A 53 6.75 -22.48 6.17
C LEU A 53 7.53 -23.63 6.86
N ASP A 54 7.14 -24.04 8.07
CA ASP A 54 7.69 -25.20 8.78
C ASP A 54 7.51 -26.48 7.94
N ALA A 55 6.32 -26.69 7.40
CA ALA A 55 6.01 -27.84 6.54
C ALA A 55 6.86 -27.87 5.27
N LEU A 56 7.29 -26.71 4.77
CA LEU A 56 8.17 -26.56 3.61
C LEU A 56 9.67 -26.61 3.96
N GLY A 57 10.03 -26.65 5.27
CA GLY A 57 11.40 -26.59 5.75
C GLY A 57 12.10 -25.27 5.37
N ILE A 58 11.38 -24.15 5.45
CA ILE A 58 11.89 -22.79 5.17
C ILE A 58 12.19 -22.10 6.49
N GLU A 59 13.41 -21.59 6.64
CA GLU A 59 13.80 -20.79 7.78
C GLU A 59 13.10 -19.44 7.77
N TYR A 60 12.59 -18.98 8.92
CA TYR A 60 11.92 -17.70 9.05
C TYR A 60 12.14 -17.05 10.41
N VAL A 61 11.88 -15.77 10.48
CA VAL A 61 11.84 -14.95 11.70
C VAL A 61 10.46 -14.30 11.79
N VAL A 62 9.82 -14.41 12.95
CA VAL A 62 8.63 -13.62 13.28
C VAL A 62 9.11 -12.28 13.80
N VAL A 63 8.67 -11.19 13.17
CA VAL A 63 9.00 -9.83 13.63
C VAL A 63 8.03 -9.41 14.75
N PRO A 64 8.46 -8.55 15.69
CA PRO A 64 7.66 -8.19 16.87
C PRO A 64 6.29 -7.64 16.54
N GLU A 65 6.18 -6.93 15.41
CA GLU A 65 4.97 -6.28 14.91
C GLU A 65 3.99 -7.24 14.23
N GLY A 66 4.28 -8.54 14.21
CA GLY A 66 3.37 -9.58 13.73
C GLY A 66 3.59 -10.04 12.28
N GLY A 67 4.66 -9.61 11.61
CA GLY A 67 5.03 -10.11 10.28
C GLY A 67 5.95 -11.34 10.33
N ILE A 68 6.17 -11.96 9.17
CA ILE A 68 7.12 -13.06 8.98
C ILE A 68 8.08 -12.74 7.85
N ILE A 69 9.35 -13.05 8.06
CA ILE A 69 10.39 -12.98 7.05
C ILE A 69 11.03 -14.34 6.88
N GLY A 70 10.67 -15.01 5.79
CA GLY A 70 11.27 -16.30 5.43
C GLY A 70 12.46 -16.12 4.48
N GLN A 71 13.34 -17.14 4.41
CA GLN A 71 14.49 -17.15 3.51
C GLN A 71 14.63 -18.49 2.79
N ILE A 72 14.85 -18.41 1.48
CA ILE A 72 15.21 -19.56 0.67
C ILE A 72 16.61 -19.30 0.09
N HIS A 73 17.61 -19.96 0.63
CA HIS A 73 18.98 -19.87 0.14
C HIS A 73 19.15 -20.79 -1.08
N GLY A 74 19.54 -20.20 -2.20
CA GLY A 74 19.82 -20.94 -3.42
C GLY A 74 21.16 -21.67 -3.36
N GLY A 75 21.29 -22.74 -4.13
CA GLY A 75 22.51 -23.54 -4.24
C GLY A 75 23.69 -22.84 -4.94
N LYS A 76 23.50 -21.64 -5.48
CA LYS A 76 24.50 -20.87 -6.23
C LYS A 76 24.58 -19.44 -5.72
N PRO A 77 25.79 -18.80 -5.72
CA PRO A 77 25.91 -17.39 -5.38
C PRO A 77 25.07 -16.50 -6.29
N GLY A 78 24.50 -15.44 -5.73
CA GLY A 78 23.68 -14.49 -6.49
C GLY A 78 23.16 -13.35 -5.59
N LYS A 79 22.21 -12.61 -6.14
CA LYS A 79 21.55 -11.49 -5.49
C LYS A 79 20.43 -11.96 -4.55
N THR A 80 20.02 -11.08 -3.65
CA THR A 80 18.84 -11.29 -2.82
C THR A 80 17.64 -10.55 -3.43
N VAL A 81 16.56 -11.27 -3.70
CA VAL A 81 15.29 -10.69 -4.16
C VAL A 81 14.24 -10.91 -3.07
N ALA A 82 13.58 -9.84 -2.64
CA ALA A 82 12.46 -9.92 -1.73
C ALA A 82 11.14 -9.97 -2.50
N ILE A 83 10.27 -10.90 -2.11
CA ILE A 83 8.87 -10.94 -2.54
C ILE A 83 8.05 -10.56 -1.32
N ARG A 84 7.25 -9.49 -1.44
CA ARG A 84 6.40 -8.97 -0.36
C ARG A 84 4.95 -9.13 -0.71
N GLU A 85 4.21 -9.69 0.22
CA GLU A 85 2.75 -9.66 0.21
C GLU A 85 2.23 -9.29 1.61
N ASP A 86 1.08 -8.63 1.64
CA ASP A 86 0.36 -8.26 2.84
C ASP A 86 -0.54 -9.39 3.33
N ILE A 87 -0.93 -9.35 4.63
CA ILE A 87 -1.63 -10.47 5.28
C ILE A 87 -2.86 -10.05 6.08
N ASP A 88 -3.11 -8.76 6.27
CA ASP A 88 -4.19 -8.22 7.11
C ASP A 88 -5.54 -8.14 6.39
N ALA A 89 -6.60 -7.97 7.16
CA ALA A 89 -7.97 -7.80 6.71
C ALA A 89 -8.54 -6.44 7.13
N LEU A 90 -9.65 -6.06 6.51
CA LEU A 90 -10.37 -4.83 6.78
C LEU A 90 -11.41 -5.00 7.91
N PRO A 91 -11.62 -3.96 8.78
CA PRO A 91 -12.59 -3.98 9.85
C PRO A 91 -14.03 -3.78 9.33
N MET A 92 -14.54 -4.77 8.61
CA MET A 92 -15.87 -4.74 8.02
C MET A 92 -16.53 -6.11 8.03
N LYS A 93 -17.87 -6.12 8.01
CA LYS A 93 -18.64 -7.35 7.94
C LYS A 93 -18.71 -7.87 6.51
N GLU A 94 -18.44 -9.13 6.32
CA GLU A 94 -18.61 -9.80 5.04
C GLU A 94 -20.11 -10.06 4.76
N LEU A 95 -20.52 -9.82 3.51
CA LEU A 95 -21.91 -9.99 3.05
C LEU A 95 -22.03 -10.95 1.84
N THR A 96 -20.98 -11.70 1.52
CA THR A 96 -20.95 -12.55 0.31
C THR A 96 -21.83 -13.79 0.41
N GLY A 97 -22.00 -14.35 1.62
CA GLY A 97 -22.71 -15.61 1.84
C GLY A 97 -22.01 -16.85 1.27
N LEU A 98 -20.70 -16.76 1.01
CA LEU A 98 -19.89 -17.87 0.53
C LEU A 98 -19.78 -18.98 1.61
N PRO A 99 -19.60 -20.26 1.19
CA PRO A 99 -19.42 -21.37 2.14
C PRO A 99 -18.20 -21.26 3.06
N PHE A 100 -17.27 -20.38 2.71
CA PHE A 100 -16.04 -20.05 3.44
C PHE A 100 -15.99 -18.54 3.76
N ALA A 101 -17.16 -17.90 3.93
CA ALA A 101 -17.25 -16.53 4.39
C ALA A 101 -16.61 -16.39 5.78
N SER A 102 -16.17 -15.18 6.10
CA SER A 102 -15.51 -14.88 7.38
C SER A 102 -16.31 -15.39 8.58
N GLU A 103 -15.65 -16.14 9.47
CA GLU A 103 -16.17 -16.53 10.78
C GLU A 103 -15.80 -15.50 11.88
N ASN A 104 -14.93 -14.53 11.57
CA ASN A 104 -14.57 -13.45 12.47
C ASN A 104 -15.49 -12.24 12.24
N ASP A 105 -16.48 -12.03 13.12
CA ASP A 105 -17.40 -10.89 12.97
C ASP A 105 -16.63 -9.56 13.03
N GLY A 106 -16.79 -8.73 12.00
CA GLY A 106 -16.09 -7.46 11.88
C GLY A 106 -14.70 -7.52 11.25
N ALA A 107 -14.33 -8.64 10.61
CA ALA A 107 -13.13 -8.72 9.78
C ALA A 107 -13.44 -9.37 8.43
N CYS A 108 -12.86 -8.88 7.33
CA CYS A 108 -13.08 -9.43 5.99
C CYS A 108 -11.92 -9.10 5.06
N HIS A 109 -11.44 -10.09 4.30
CA HIS A 109 -10.43 -9.89 3.24
C HIS A 109 -11.03 -9.28 1.96
N SER A 110 -11.57 -8.05 2.07
CA SER A 110 -12.16 -7.34 0.93
C SER A 110 -11.14 -6.74 -0.02
N CYS A 111 -9.90 -6.51 0.44
CA CYS A 111 -8.80 -6.05 -0.40
C CYS A 111 -8.09 -7.21 -1.12
N GLY A 112 -8.33 -8.46 -0.69
CA GLY A 112 -7.80 -9.67 -1.35
C GLY A 112 -6.43 -10.13 -0.84
N HIS A 113 -6.02 -9.71 0.35
CA HIS A 113 -4.75 -10.12 0.96
C HIS A 113 -4.70 -11.64 1.28
N ASP A 114 -5.83 -12.31 1.38
CA ASP A 114 -5.94 -13.77 1.40
C ASP A 114 -5.37 -14.44 0.12
N ILE A 115 -5.57 -13.80 -1.04
CA ILE A 115 -4.97 -14.23 -2.31
C ILE A 115 -3.48 -13.92 -2.32
N HIS A 116 -3.07 -12.73 -1.86
CA HIS A 116 -1.68 -12.30 -1.81
C HIS A 116 -0.83 -13.25 -0.96
N THR A 117 -1.26 -13.52 0.28
CA THR A 117 -0.63 -14.51 1.16
C THR A 117 -0.54 -15.89 0.51
N THR A 118 -1.63 -16.35 -0.13
CA THR A 118 -1.67 -17.64 -0.82
C THR A 118 -0.65 -17.72 -1.95
N VAL A 119 -0.53 -16.67 -2.75
CA VAL A 119 0.44 -16.62 -3.85
C VAL A 119 1.86 -16.68 -3.30
N LEU A 120 2.18 -15.95 -2.23
CA LEU A 120 3.52 -15.97 -1.64
C LEU A 120 3.86 -17.33 -1.03
N LEU A 121 2.93 -18.00 -0.32
CA LEU A 121 3.13 -19.34 0.21
C LEU A 121 3.32 -20.37 -0.91
N TYR A 122 2.58 -20.23 -2.03
CA TYR A 122 2.78 -21.10 -3.17
C TYR A 122 4.12 -20.85 -3.88
N CYS A 123 4.53 -19.60 -4.02
CA CYS A 123 5.88 -19.25 -4.50
C CYS A 123 6.95 -19.87 -3.60
N ALA A 124 6.78 -19.76 -2.26
CA ALA A 124 7.68 -20.36 -1.29
C ALA A 124 7.83 -21.88 -1.50
N LYS A 125 6.70 -22.58 -1.69
CA LYS A 125 6.68 -24.02 -1.98
C LYS A 125 7.48 -24.35 -3.25
N VAL A 126 7.17 -23.71 -4.37
CA VAL A 126 7.84 -24.00 -5.66
C VAL A 126 9.33 -23.68 -5.59
N LEU A 127 9.69 -22.54 -5.01
CA LEU A 127 11.08 -22.11 -4.92
C LEU A 127 11.90 -22.99 -3.97
N SER A 128 11.31 -23.48 -2.88
CA SER A 128 11.99 -24.42 -1.98
C SER A 128 12.31 -25.76 -2.66
N GLU A 129 11.44 -26.24 -3.54
CA GLU A 129 11.64 -27.48 -4.28
C GLU A 129 12.77 -27.42 -5.32
N ILE A 130 13.10 -26.22 -5.81
CA ILE A 130 14.15 -25.99 -6.81
C ILE A 130 15.34 -25.21 -6.25
N ARG A 131 15.48 -25.12 -4.91
CA ARG A 131 16.49 -24.27 -4.26
C ARG A 131 17.91 -24.48 -4.77
N GLU A 132 18.31 -25.71 -5.08
CA GLU A 132 19.64 -26.03 -5.59
C GLU A 132 19.94 -25.41 -6.97
N GLU A 133 18.91 -25.06 -7.73
CA GLU A 133 19.07 -24.41 -9.04
C GLU A 133 19.03 -22.89 -8.95
N LEU A 134 18.55 -22.32 -7.84
CA LEU A 134 18.48 -20.90 -7.63
C LEU A 134 19.87 -20.29 -7.43
N ALA A 135 20.06 -19.08 -7.96
CA ALA A 135 21.22 -18.25 -7.69
C ALA A 135 20.83 -17.11 -6.78
N GLY A 136 21.48 -17.01 -5.61
CA GLY A 136 21.20 -16.01 -4.61
C GLY A 136 20.16 -16.44 -3.58
N THR A 137 19.49 -15.50 -2.95
CA THR A 137 18.51 -15.73 -1.89
C THR A 137 17.16 -15.14 -2.29
N VAL A 138 16.08 -15.85 -1.99
CA VAL A 138 14.73 -15.29 -2.04
C VAL A 138 14.28 -15.02 -0.60
N MET A 139 13.96 -13.76 -0.31
CA MET A 139 13.36 -13.32 0.94
C MET A 139 11.85 -13.26 0.74
N LEU A 140 11.10 -13.85 1.65
CA LEU A 140 9.64 -13.90 1.66
C LEU A 140 9.16 -12.99 2.77
N ILE A 141 8.51 -11.88 2.44
CA ILE A 141 8.00 -10.90 3.42
C ILE A 141 6.49 -11.01 3.47
N PHE A 142 5.97 -11.56 4.56
CA PHE A 142 4.56 -11.54 4.91
C PHE A 142 4.33 -10.34 5.81
N GLN A 143 3.85 -9.25 5.23
CA GLN A 143 3.75 -7.96 5.91
C GLN A 143 2.40 -7.81 6.60
N PRO A 144 2.37 -7.45 7.91
CA PRO A 144 1.14 -7.11 8.61
C PRO A 144 0.71 -5.67 8.35
N ALA A 145 -0.52 -5.35 8.71
CA ALA A 145 -1.07 -4.01 8.88
C ALA A 145 -0.91 -3.06 7.68
N GLU A 146 -1.02 -3.55 6.44
CA GLU A 146 -0.94 -2.71 5.24
C GLU A 146 -2.01 -1.61 5.27
N GLU A 147 -3.24 -1.95 5.65
CA GLU A 147 -4.38 -1.03 5.71
C GLU A 147 -4.22 0.06 6.80
N HIS A 148 -3.28 -0.16 7.74
CA HIS A 148 -2.85 0.82 8.76
C HIS A 148 -1.44 1.37 8.50
N MET A 149 -0.88 1.16 7.29
CA MET A 149 0.45 1.64 6.90
C MET A 149 1.61 1.05 7.73
N GLY A 150 1.52 -0.24 8.07
CA GLY A 150 2.46 -0.95 8.94
C GLY A 150 3.83 -1.27 8.35
N ALA A 151 4.09 -1.03 7.04
CA ALA A 151 5.42 -1.24 6.45
C ALA A 151 6.52 -0.42 7.14
N GLY A 152 6.17 0.70 7.77
CA GLY A 152 7.08 1.50 8.59
C GLY A 152 7.64 0.70 9.77
N GLU A 153 6.83 -0.13 10.40
CA GLU A 153 7.20 -0.98 11.53
C GLU A 153 8.22 -2.06 11.12
N LEU A 154 8.04 -2.68 9.95
CA LEU A 154 9.04 -3.59 9.38
C LEU A 154 10.39 -2.91 9.19
N VAL A 155 10.40 -1.64 8.78
CA VAL A 155 11.62 -0.86 8.65
C VAL A 155 12.27 -0.62 10.01
N ASP A 156 11.48 -0.27 11.00
CA ASP A 156 11.95 0.09 12.34
C ASP A 156 12.45 -1.12 13.12
N CYS A 157 11.88 -2.32 12.91
CA CYS A 157 12.41 -3.57 13.48
C CYS A 157 13.70 -4.06 12.80
N ASN A 158 14.20 -3.31 11.79
CA ASN A 158 15.45 -3.58 11.08
C ASN A 158 15.51 -4.98 10.44
N PHE A 159 14.45 -5.35 9.73
CA PHE A 159 14.35 -6.67 9.07
C PHE A 159 15.54 -7.00 8.15
N THR A 160 16.29 -5.99 7.72
CA THR A 160 17.50 -6.18 6.91
C THR A 160 18.66 -6.83 7.67
N GLN A 161 18.54 -7.03 9.00
CA GLN A 161 19.47 -7.90 9.72
C GLN A 161 19.38 -9.36 9.24
N VAL A 162 18.25 -9.76 8.69
CA VAL A 162 18.04 -11.10 8.11
C VAL A 162 18.77 -11.20 6.77
N ALA A 163 18.51 -10.30 5.83
CA ALA A 163 19.26 -10.10 4.59
C ALA A 163 18.90 -8.73 3.99
N LYS A 164 19.85 -8.11 3.27
CA LYS A 164 19.58 -6.89 2.53
C LYS A 164 19.16 -7.25 1.10
N PRO A 165 17.92 -6.95 0.68
CA PRO A 165 17.49 -7.21 -0.69
C PRO A 165 18.18 -6.29 -1.70
N ASP A 166 18.46 -6.83 -2.89
CA ASP A 166 18.90 -6.06 -4.06
C ASP A 166 17.71 -5.52 -4.86
N ALA A 167 16.54 -6.15 -4.73
CA ALA A 167 15.30 -5.74 -5.37
C ALA A 167 14.08 -6.28 -4.61
N PHE A 168 12.94 -5.58 -4.78
CA PHE A 168 11.65 -5.97 -4.24
C PHE A 168 10.64 -6.23 -5.36
N ILE A 169 9.79 -7.23 -5.17
CA ILE A 169 8.65 -7.52 -6.04
C ILE A 169 7.44 -7.78 -5.15
N GLY A 170 6.30 -7.21 -5.49
CA GLY A 170 5.00 -7.51 -4.88
C GLY A 170 3.91 -7.51 -5.93
N LEU A 171 2.75 -8.04 -5.57
CA LEU A 171 1.56 -7.95 -6.40
C LEU A 171 0.39 -7.36 -5.60
N HIS A 172 -0.64 -6.94 -6.32
CA HIS A 172 -1.94 -6.65 -5.75
C HIS A 172 -3.02 -7.14 -6.72
N VAL A 173 -4.04 -7.79 -6.23
CA VAL A 173 -5.18 -8.20 -7.04
C VAL A 173 -5.93 -6.99 -7.62
N SER A 174 -6.50 -7.15 -8.81
CA SER A 174 -7.27 -6.09 -9.47
C SER A 174 -8.48 -6.67 -10.17
N PRO A 175 -9.70 -6.33 -9.73
CA PRO A 175 -10.93 -6.79 -10.38
C PRO A 175 -11.16 -6.14 -11.76
N GLU A 176 -10.42 -5.07 -12.09
CA GLU A 176 -10.48 -4.40 -13.39
C GLU A 176 -9.71 -5.15 -14.49
N ILE A 177 -8.93 -6.15 -14.11
CA ILE A 177 -8.12 -6.99 -15.02
C ILE A 177 -8.68 -8.41 -14.97
N ASP A 178 -8.88 -9.03 -16.14
CA ASP A 178 -9.40 -10.38 -16.22
C ASP A 178 -8.50 -11.40 -15.54
N ALA A 179 -9.10 -12.37 -14.84
CA ALA A 179 -8.39 -13.48 -14.23
C ALA A 179 -7.54 -14.23 -15.26
N GLY A 180 -6.31 -14.58 -14.88
CA GLY A 180 -5.33 -15.17 -15.78
C GLY A 180 -4.46 -14.17 -16.54
N SER A 181 -4.65 -12.86 -16.30
CA SER A 181 -3.86 -11.78 -16.89
C SER A 181 -3.19 -10.94 -15.81
N ILE A 182 -2.16 -10.16 -16.19
CA ILE A 182 -1.50 -9.19 -15.32
C ILE A 182 -1.48 -7.81 -15.94
N GLY A 183 -1.50 -6.80 -15.06
CA GLY A 183 -1.33 -5.40 -15.40
C GLY A 183 -0.03 -4.84 -14.83
N LEU A 184 0.74 -4.19 -15.68
CA LEU A 184 2.04 -3.61 -15.35
C LEU A 184 1.97 -2.09 -15.40
N LYS A 185 2.70 -1.42 -14.52
CA LYS A 185 2.80 0.05 -14.51
C LYS A 185 4.24 0.46 -14.31
N LYS A 186 4.84 1.14 -15.27
CA LYS A 186 6.16 1.77 -15.13
C LYS A 186 6.03 3.11 -14.40
N GLY A 187 7.07 3.45 -13.64
CA GLY A 187 7.10 4.69 -12.86
C GLY A 187 6.00 4.77 -11.80
N PRO A 188 5.38 5.95 -11.58
CA PRO A 188 4.36 6.12 -10.55
C PRO A 188 3.17 5.19 -10.73
N ALA A 189 2.88 4.37 -9.70
CA ALA A 189 1.80 3.39 -9.69
C ALA A 189 0.70 3.73 -8.67
N ASN A 190 1.08 4.14 -7.45
CA ASN A 190 0.15 4.56 -6.40
C ASN A 190 0.58 5.92 -5.83
N ALA A 191 -0.40 6.70 -5.33
CA ALA A 191 -0.14 8.01 -4.75
C ALA A 191 0.36 7.92 -3.30
N SER A 192 1.00 9.02 -2.85
CA SER A 192 1.23 9.26 -1.42
C SER A 192 -0.08 9.43 -0.66
N ASN A 193 -0.01 9.28 0.66
CA ASN A 193 -1.13 9.50 1.56
C ASN A 193 -0.68 10.36 2.75
N ASP A 194 -1.09 11.62 2.76
CA ASP A 194 -0.81 12.53 3.86
C ASP A 194 -2.12 13.09 4.41
N PHE A 195 -2.18 13.20 5.73
CA PHE A 195 -3.28 13.88 6.41
C PHE A 195 -2.79 15.19 7.02
N PHE A 196 -3.68 16.13 7.16
CA PHE A 196 -3.37 17.40 7.83
C PHE A 196 -4.57 17.93 8.59
N ASN A 197 -4.26 18.59 9.71
CA ASN A 197 -5.21 19.28 10.57
C ASN A 197 -4.88 20.77 10.55
N ILE A 198 -5.87 21.58 10.21
CA ILE A 198 -5.76 23.05 10.22
C ILE A 198 -6.55 23.59 11.39
N LYS A 199 -5.90 24.38 12.25
CA LYS A 199 -6.57 25.13 13.31
C LYS A 199 -6.44 26.62 13.06
N ILE A 200 -7.58 27.25 12.76
CA ILE A 200 -7.68 28.69 12.56
C ILE A 200 -8.15 29.31 13.87
N LYS A 201 -7.35 30.22 14.42
CA LYS A 201 -7.65 30.94 15.65
C LYS A 201 -8.06 32.38 15.33
N GLY A 202 -9.17 32.78 15.89
CA GLY A 202 -9.73 34.12 15.79
C GLY A 202 -9.92 34.77 17.18
N LYS A 203 -10.95 35.59 17.29
CA LYS A 203 -11.41 36.17 18.53
C LYS A 203 -12.93 36.15 18.53
N GLY A 204 -13.50 35.33 19.37
CA GLY A 204 -14.94 35.17 19.49
C GLY A 204 -15.65 36.41 20.07
N GLY A 205 -16.97 36.41 19.92
CA GLY A 205 -17.80 37.45 20.47
C GLY A 205 -19.22 37.47 19.91
N HIS A 206 -19.95 38.54 20.21
CA HIS A 206 -21.34 38.65 19.81
C HIS A 206 -21.47 38.90 18.29
N GLY A 207 -22.26 38.11 17.60
CA GLY A 207 -22.40 38.16 16.13
C GLY A 207 -22.89 39.48 15.56
N ALA A 208 -23.54 40.34 16.39
CA ALA A 208 -23.94 41.69 16.00
C ALA A 208 -22.83 42.76 16.18
N HIS A 209 -21.67 42.37 16.74
CA HIS A 209 -20.52 43.26 16.99
C HIS A 209 -19.23 42.68 16.37
N PRO A 210 -19.22 42.38 15.05
CA PRO A 210 -18.08 41.71 14.39
C PRO A 210 -16.82 42.61 14.38
N GLU A 211 -16.95 43.94 14.53
CA GLU A 211 -15.82 44.86 14.59
C GLU A 211 -14.91 44.63 15.80
N ASN A 212 -15.43 44.00 16.85
CA ASN A 212 -14.68 43.61 18.05
C ASN A 212 -14.10 42.20 18.02
N CYS A 213 -14.37 41.47 16.95
CA CYS A 213 -14.04 40.07 16.77
C CYS A 213 -13.01 39.84 15.65
N ILE A 214 -12.54 38.61 15.55
CA ILE A 214 -11.83 38.05 14.39
C ILE A 214 -12.55 36.75 14.08
N ASP A 215 -13.22 36.68 12.96
CA ASP A 215 -14.14 35.58 12.65
C ASP A 215 -13.40 34.39 11.94
N PRO A 216 -13.11 33.30 12.66
CA PRO A 216 -12.42 32.16 12.08
C PRO A 216 -13.30 31.36 11.11
N VAL A 217 -14.64 31.50 11.16
CA VAL A 217 -15.55 30.83 10.20
C VAL A 217 -15.43 31.51 8.84
N VAL A 218 -15.39 32.84 8.80
CA VAL A 218 -15.15 33.57 7.55
C VAL A 218 -13.76 33.25 7.00
N ILE A 219 -12.72 33.26 7.84
CA ILE A 219 -11.36 32.91 7.44
C ILE A 219 -11.32 31.52 6.83
N SER A 220 -12.00 30.52 7.43
CA SER A 220 -12.02 29.14 6.94
C SER A 220 -12.61 29.03 5.53
N GLY A 221 -13.65 29.79 5.22
CA GLY A 221 -14.23 29.84 3.87
C GLY A 221 -13.22 30.31 2.81
N TYR A 222 -12.42 31.32 3.13
CA TYR A 222 -11.35 31.79 2.25
C TYR A 222 -10.19 30.80 2.18
N VAL A 223 -9.80 30.17 3.28
CA VAL A 223 -8.76 29.13 3.28
C VAL A 223 -9.16 27.98 2.34
N ILE A 224 -10.38 27.44 2.45
CA ILE A 224 -10.87 26.36 1.58
C ILE A 224 -10.78 26.76 0.10
N THR A 225 -11.22 27.98 -0.22
CA THR A 225 -11.21 28.49 -1.60
C THR A 225 -9.79 28.68 -2.12
N GLN A 226 -8.90 29.29 -1.32
CA GLN A 226 -7.51 29.53 -1.73
C GLN A 226 -6.70 28.25 -1.83
N LEU A 227 -6.93 27.26 -0.99
CA LEU A 227 -6.26 25.96 -1.07
C LEU A 227 -6.45 25.26 -2.42
N GLN A 228 -7.56 25.51 -3.13
CA GLN A 228 -7.76 24.96 -4.49
C GLN A 228 -6.70 25.48 -5.47
N THR A 229 -6.09 26.64 -5.21
CA THR A 229 -5.03 27.19 -6.06
C THR A 229 -3.72 26.42 -5.95
N VAL A 230 -3.48 25.71 -4.85
CA VAL A 230 -2.31 24.84 -4.69
C VAL A 230 -2.28 23.78 -5.80
N ILE A 231 -3.42 23.13 -6.05
CA ILE A 231 -3.53 22.16 -7.14
C ILE A 231 -3.58 22.84 -8.50
N SER A 232 -4.41 23.88 -8.65
CA SER A 232 -4.70 24.43 -9.98
C SER A 232 -3.66 25.42 -10.49
N ARG A 233 -2.80 26.00 -9.65
CA ARG A 233 -1.85 27.07 -9.99
C ARG A 233 -0.40 26.81 -9.57
N GLU A 234 -0.15 25.92 -8.60
CA GLU A 234 1.20 25.70 -8.05
C GLU A 234 1.71 24.28 -8.29
N ASN A 235 0.81 23.28 -8.38
CA ASN A 235 1.21 21.95 -8.77
C ASN A 235 1.57 21.89 -10.25
N TYR A 236 2.56 21.09 -10.62
CA TYR A 236 2.96 20.92 -12.02
C TYR A 236 1.85 20.18 -12.78
N PRO A 237 1.31 20.77 -13.88
CA PRO A 237 0.04 20.30 -14.49
C PRO A 237 0.02 18.85 -14.99
N VAL A 238 1.19 18.26 -15.26
CA VAL A 238 1.29 16.87 -15.74
C VAL A 238 1.41 15.85 -14.60
N TYR A 239 1.55 16.30 -13.34
CA TYR A 239 1.56 15.43 -12.17
C TYR A 239 0.24 15.57 -11.41
N PRO A 240 -0.59 14.53 -11.41
CA PRO A 240 -1.85 14.56 -10.64
C PRO A 240 -1.60 14.77 -9.14
N GLY A 241 -2.45 15.58 -8.54
CA GLY A 241 -2.50 15.77 -7.10
C GLY A 241 -3.94 15.95 -6.65
N VAL A 242 -4.27 15.46 -5.46
CA VAL A 242 -5.60 15.62 -4.85
C VAL A 242 -5.43 16.25 -3.49
N LEU A 243 -6.14 17.36 -3.26
CA LEU A 243 -6.27 18.02 -1.98
C LEU A 243 -7.74 18.05 -1.60
N THR A 244 -8.07 17.47 -0.45
CA THR A 244 -9.45 17.40 0.04
C THR A 244 -9.52 17.93 1.47
N ILE A 245 -10.49 18.80 1.75
CA ILE A 245 -10.94 19.08 3.11
C ILE A 245 -12.15 18.19 3.37
N GLY A 246 -11.97 17.19 4.24
CA GLY A 246 -12.99 16.17 4.53
C GLY A 246 -13.96 16.60 5.61
N SER A 247 -13.54 17.45 6.54
CA SER A 247 -14.40 17.98 7.59
C SER A 247 -14.02 19.39 8.04
N ILE A 248 -14.98 20.11 8.58
CA ILE A 248 -14.82 21.44 9.18
C ILE A 248 -15.74 21.57 10.38
N HIS A 249 -15.20 22.05 11.50
CA HIS A 249 -15.92 22.21 12.75
C HIS A 249 -15.63 23.56 13.38
N GLY A 250 -16.69 24.31 13.76
CA GLY A 250 -16.54 25.61 14.43
C GLY A 250 -17.88 26.22 14.74
N GLY A 251 -17.95 26.88 15.92
CA GLY A 251 -19.16 27.50 16.44
C GLY A 251 -20.18 26.51 17.03
N THR A 252 -21.12 27.02 17.81
CA THR A 252 -22.17 26.26 18.51
C THR A 252 -23.55 26.82 18.30
N VAL A 253 -23.66 28.13 18.14
CA VAL A 253 -24.93 28.86 17.95
C VAL A 253 -24.78 29.98 16.91
N ASN A 254 -25.88 30.36 16.30
CA ASN A 254 -25.94 31.25 15.13
C ASN A 254 -25.60 32.73 15.38
N ASN A 255 -25.58 33.18 16.61
CA ASN A 255 -25.34 34.59 16.99
C ASN A 255 -24.05 34.82 17.78
N ILE A 256 -23.15 33.82 17.84
CA ILE A 256 -21.83 33.90 18.49
C ILE A 256 -20.75 33.54 17.47
N ILE A 257 -19.79 34.44 17.28
CA ILE A 257 -18.55 34.17 16.53
C ILE A 257 -17.66 33.30 17.42
N PRO A 258 -17.19 32.12 16.95
CA PRO A 258 -16.34 31.26 17.77
C PRO A 258 -14.90 31.78 17.88
N ASP A 259 -14.13 31.19 18.81
CA ASP A 259 -12.70 31.51 18.96
C ASP A 259 -11.82 30.80 17.94
N TYR A 260 -12.26 29.66 17.44
CA TYR A 260 -11.50 28.87 16.47
C TYR A 260 -12.40 28.02 15.56
N VAL A 261 -11.79 27.57 14.46
CA VAL A 261 -12.32 26.54 13.52
C VAL A 261 -11.23 25.51 13.30
N GLU A 262 -11.62 24.22 13.27
CA GLU A 262 -10.75 23.11 12.92
C GLU A 262 -11.21 22.49 11.60
N MET A 263 -10.25 22.12 10.74
CA MET A 263 -10.48 21.43 9.48
C MET A 263 -9.52 20.26 9.36
N HIS A 264 -10.00 19.15 8.79
CA HIS A 264 -9.19 17.97 8.55
C HIS A 264 -9.20 17.67 7.06
N GLY A 265 -8.02 17.36 6.53
CA GLY A 265 -7.85 17.13 5.10
C GLY A 265 -6.83 16.07 4.76
N THR A 266 -6.77 15.74 3.49
CA THR A 266 -5.80 14.78 2.94
C THR A 266 -5.17 15.34 1.67
N LEU A 267 -3.89 14.99 1.47
CA LEU A 267 -3.11 15.30 0.28
C LEU A 267 -2.61 14.01 -0.38
N ARG A 268 -2.82 13.89 -1.69
CA ARG A 268 -2.33 12.78 -2.50
C ARG A 268 -1.44 13.31 -3.62
N SER A 269 -0.33 12.64 -3.90
CA SER A 269 0.59 12.99 -4.99
C SER A 269 1.24 11.74 -5.56
N LEU A 270 1.47 11.72 -6.87
CA LEU A 270 2.21 10.67 -7.57
C LEU A 270 3.70 10.98 -7.72
N ASP A 271 4.12 12.18 -7.31
CA ASP A 271 5.49 12.66 -7.44
C ASP A 271 6.00 13.19 -6.10
N PRO A 272 7.17 12.72 -5.60
CA PRO A 272 7.69 13.11 -4.29
C PRO A 272 8.04 14.61 -4.18
N ASP A 273 8.48 15.24 -5.27
CA ASP A 273 8.86 16.66 -5.25
C ASP A 273 7.62 17.56 -5.32
N CYS A 274 6.62 17.17 -6.12
CA CYS A 274 5.31 17.83 -6.11
C CYS A 274 4.63 17.72 -4.73
N ARG A 275 4.70 16.54 -4.08
CA ARG A 275 4.21 16.34 -2.71
C ARG A 275 4.78 17.39 -1.74
N LYS A 276 6.11 17.52 -1.68
CA LYS A 276 6.79 18.49 -0.81
C LYS A 276 6.40 19.94 -1.12
N LYS A 277 6.33 20.30 -2.41
CA LYS A 277 5.91 21.64 -2.83
C LYS A 277 4.48 21.96 -2.44
N MET A 278 3.56 21.01 -2.63
CA MET A 278 2.15 21.19 -2.24
C MET A 278 1.99 21.33 -0.73
N MET A 279 2.70 20.54 0.08
CA MET A 279 2.69 20.69 1.54
C MET A 279 3.13 22.08 1.97
N ALA A 280 4.28 22.55 1.45
CA ALA A 280 4.77 23.90 1.74
C ALA A 280 3.82 25.00 1.26
N ALA A 281 3.14 24.80 0.13
CA ALA A 281 2.15 25.73 -0.39
C ALA A 281 0.89 25.78 0.49
N ILE A 282 0.41 24.62 0.98
CA ILE A 282 -0.72 24.53 1.92
C ILE A 282 -0.41 25.34 3.17
N ASP A 283 0.74 25.11 3.81
CA ASP A 283 1.18 25.86 5.00
C ASP A 283 1.18 27.37 4.78
N ARG A 284 1.75 27.80 3.66
CA ARG A 284 1.84 29.24 3.31
C ARG A 284 0.47 29.85 3.06
N VAL A 285 -0.38 29.16 2.29
CA VAL A 285 -1.73 29.64 1.94
C VAL A 285 -2.59 29.77 3.19
N VAL A 286 -2.59 28.75 4.05
CA VAL A 286 -3.37 28.75 5.30
C VAL A 286 -2.95 29.89 6.21
N LYS A 287 -1.65 30.03 6.49
CA LYS A 287 -1.11 31.09 7.35
C LYS A 287 -1.36 32.48 6.78
N GLY A 288 -1.02 32.70 5.50
CA GLY A 288 -1.19 34.00 4.85
C GLY A 288 -2.66 34.42 4.75
N CYS A 289 -3.57 33.47 4.52
CA CYS A 289 -5.01 33.76 4.50
C CYS A 289 -5.50 34.19 5.88
N ALA A 290 -5.14 33.50 6.95
CA ALA A 290 -5.52 33.84 8.31
C ALA A 290 -4.96 35.23 8.73
N GLU A 291 -3.68 35.46 8.47
CA GLU A 291 -3.00 36.74 8.79
C GLU A 291 -3.63 37.95 8.07
N SER A 292 -4.03 37.77 6.81
CA SER A 292 -4.67 38.83 6.02
C SER A 292 -5.98 39.34 6.66
N MET A 293 -6.61 38.51 7.49
CA MET A 293 -7.85 38.80 8.22
C MET A 293 -7.63 38.92 9.73
N ARG A 294 -6.40 39.19 10.18
CA ARG A 294 -6.00 39.41 11.59
C ARG A 294 -6.05 38.15 12.48
N GLY A 295 -6.36 36.99 11.92
CA GLY A 295 -6.31 35.68 12.58
C GLY A 295 -4.94 35.02 12.52
N THR A 296 -4.82 33.87 13.15
CA THR A 296 -3.65 32.99 13.02
C THR A 296 -4.10 31.60 12.63
N ALA A 297 -3.21 30.82 11.99
CA ALA A 297 -3.51 29.44 11.69
C ALA A 297 -2.26 28.57 11.83
N GLU A 298 -2.49 27.33 12.22
CA GLU A 298 -1.51 26.27 12.35
C GLU A 298 -1.93 25.10 11.46
N VAL A 299 -0.95 24.43 10.85
CA VAL A 299 -1.16 23.19 10.09
C VAL A 299 -0.31 22.11 10.74
N GLU A 300 -0.96 21.05 11.21
CA GLU A 300 -0.31 19.86 11.73
C GLU A 300 -0.40 18.76 10.69
N TRP A 301 0.74 18.14 10.35
CA TRP A 301 0.83 17.07 9.35
C TRP A 301 0.99 15.73 10.04
N GLU A 302 0.18 14.78 9.59
CA GLU A 302 0.41 13.37 9.78
C GLU A 302 0.96 12.81 8.47
N ILE A 303 2.28 12.60 8.45
CA ILE A 303 3.01 12.18 7.26
C ILE A 303 2.77 10.68 7.04
N GLY A 304 2.07 10.36 5.98
CA GLY A 304 1.84 8.98 5.56
C GLY A 304 2.91 8.47 4.59
N VAL A 305 2.50 7.51 3.77
CA VAL A 305 3.42 6.81 2.86
C VAL A 305 3.79 7.64 1.64
N PRO A 306 5.02 7.48 1.11
CA PRO A 306 5.42 8.10 -0.15
C PRO A 306 4.67 7.49 -1.34
N PRO A 307 4.72 8.12 -2.55
CA PRO A 307 4.21 7.49 -3.76
C PRO A 307 4.93 6.16 -4.02
N LEU A 308 4.20 5.14 -4.45
CA LEU A 308 4.80 3.93 -4.99
C LEU A 308 5.26 4.21 -6.42
N VAL A 309 6.57 4.17 -6.61
CA VAL A 309 7.19 4.38 -7.93
C VAL A 309 7.92 3.11 -8.31
N ASN A 310 7.37 2.40 -9.28
CA ASN A 310 7.94 1.16 -9.78
C ASN A 310 9.24 1.41 -10.55
N ASP A 311 10.23 0.54 -10.31
CA ASP A 311 11.44 0.49 -11.14
C ASP A 311 11.12 -0.12 -12.50
N ASP A 312 11.43 0.59 -13.57
CA ASP A 312 11.11 0.19 -14.93
C ASP A 312 11.79 -1.12 -15.33
N SER A 313 13.02 -1.36 -14.86
CA SER A 313 13.78 -2.58 -15.19
C SER A 313 13.19 -3.82 -14.52
N ILE A 314 12.66 -3.68 -13.30
CA ILE A 314 11.96 -4.77 -12.60
C ILE A 314 10.63 -5.06 -13.30
N ILE A 315 9.88 -4.03 -13.69
CA ILE A 315 8.63 -4.20 -14.45
C ILE A 315 8.88 -4.91 -15.79
N GLU A 316 9.97 -4.58 -16.49
CA GLU A 316 10.36 -5.27 -17.72
C GLU A 316 10.71 -6.74 -17.47
N ALA A 317 11.41 -7.05 -16.40
CA ALA A 317 11.71 -8.44 -16.02
C ALA A 317 10.43 -9.24 -15.70
N VAL A 318 9.47 -8.63 -14.98
CA VAL A 318 8.15 -9.21 -14.70
C VAL A 318 7.39 -9.45 -16.02
N ALA A 319 7.37 -8.45 -16.92
CA ALA A 319 6.71 -8.57 -18.23
C ALA A 319 7.26 -9.74 -19.05
N GLU A 320 8.59 -9.86 -19.11
CA GLU A 320 9.25 -10.96 -19.83
C GLU A 320 8.94 -12.34 -19.22
N ALA A 321 8.96 -12.43 -17.89
CA ALA A 321 8.65 -13.67 -17.17
C ALA A 321 7.19 -14.08 -17.37
N ALA A 322 6.26 -13.14 -17.22
CA ALA A 322 4.83 -13.38 -17.40
C ALA A 322 4.49 -13.78 -18.84
N ALA A 323 4.99 -13.06 -19.84
CA ALA A 323 4.76 -13.38 -21.24
C ALA A 323 5.23 -14.81 -21.61
N LYS A 324 6.30 -15.30 -20.96
CA LYS A 324 6.78 -16.68 -21.12
C LYS A 324 5.90 -17.72 -20.43
N THR A 325 5.22 -17.34 -19.35
CA THR A 325 4.45 -18.26 -18.50
C THR A 325 2.99 -18.34 -18.92
N ILE A 326 2.34 -17.18 -19.11
CA ILE A 326 0.90 -17.08 -19.39
C ILE A 326 0.59 -16.62 -20.83
N GLY A 327 1.61 -16.25 -21.60
CA GLY A 327 1.46 -15.70 -22.96
C GLY A 327 1.44 -14.17 -22.98
N ALA A 328 1.96 -13.57 -24.05
CA ALA A 328 2.06 -12.14 -24.20
C ALA A 328 0.69 -11.41 -24.24
N ASP A 329 -0.34 -12.09 -24.73
CA ASP A 329 -1.70 -11.55 -24.82
C ASP A 329 -2.35 -11.34 -23.43
N HIS A 330 -1.81 -11.98 -22.38
CA HIS A 330 -2.24 -11.86 -20.99
C HIS A 330 -1.42 -10.85 -20.18
N VAL A 331 -0.52 -10.11 -20.84
CA VAL A 331 0.33 -9.09 -20.21
C VAL A 331 -0.01 -7.72 -20.78
N SER A 332 -0.52 -6.83 -19.94
CA SER A 332 -0.92 -5.48 -20.36
C SER A 332 -0.22 -4.39 -19.55
N TYR A 333 -0.10 -3.19 -20.12
CA TYR A 333 0.38 -2.02 -19.37
C TYR A 333 -0.80 -1.14 -18.98
N VAL A 334 -0.96 -0.95 -17.67
CA VAL A 334 -1.99 -0.07 -17.10
C VAL A 334 -1.67 1.38 -17.44
N LYS A 335 -2.63 2.07 -18.04
CA LYS A 335 -2.43 3.45 -18.52
C LYS A 335 -2.29 4.44 -17.37
N ASN A 336 -3.24 4.41 -16.45
CA ASN A 336 -3.34 5.41 -15.37
C ASN A 336 -2.85 4.80 -14.05
N PRO A 337 -2.09 5.57 -13.23
CA PRO A 337 -1.79 5.18 -11.85
C PRO A 337 -3.04 5.26 -10.97
N SER A 338 -2.99 4.64 -9.79
CA SER A 338 -4.00 4.78 -8.75
C SER A 338 -3.74 6.02 -7.90
N MET A 339 -4.80 6.71 -7.45
CA MET A 339 -4.71 7.72 -6.40
C MET A 339 -4.89 7.11 -5.00
N GLY A 340 -5.12 5.78 -4.89
CA GLY A 340 -4.94 5.02 -3.65
C GLY A 340 -3.48 4.94 -3.26
N SER A 341 -3.21 4.74 -1.98
CA SER A 341 -1.86 4.54 -1.45
C SER A 341 -1.51 3.06 -1.34
N GLU A 342 -0.24 2.78 -1.11
CA GLU A 342 0.31 1.45 -0.91
C GLU A 342 1.59 1.60 -0.06
N ASP A 343 1.62 0.99 1.09
CA ASP A 343 2.71 1.18 2.06
C ASP A 343 4.00 0.42 1.70
N PHE A 344 3.93 -0.55 0.79
CA PHE A 344 5.11 -1.17 0.17
C PHE A 344 6.10 -0.13 -0.37
N SER A 345 5.60 1.04 -0.74
CA SER A 345 6.38 2.20 -1.18
C SER A 345 7.44 2.67 -0.18
N VAL A 346 7.26 2.40 1.12
CA VAL A 346 8.17 2.79 2.20
C VAL A 346 9.51 2.05 2.11
N LEU A 347 9.51 0.83 1.57
CA LEU A 347 10.70 -0.02 1.50
C LEU A 347 11.68 0.44 0.42
N PHE A 348 11.19 0.95 -0.72
CA PHE A 348 12.02 1.24 -1.89
C PHE A 348 13.09 2.32 -1.65
N PRO A 349 12.78 3.49 -1.07
CA PRO A 349 13.77 4.52 -0.84
C PRO A 349 14.86 4.13 0.16
N LYS A 350 14.57 3.16 1.04
CA LYS A 350 15.49 2.77 2.12
C LYS A 350 16.37 1.58 1.75
N PHE A 351 15.85 0.63 0.98
CA PHE A 351 16.53 -0.67 0.82
C PHE A 351 16.90 -1.02 -0.62
N GLY A 352 16.24 -0.49 -1.62
CA GLY A 352 16.57 -0.74 -3.02
C GLY A 352 15.35 -0.66 -3.94
N PRO A 353 15.57 -0.81 -5.26
CA PRO A 353 14.50 -0.69 -6.24
C PRO A 353 13.44 -1.78 -6.04
N GLY A 354 12.19 -1.42 -6.32
CA GLY A 354 11.07 -2.35 -6.21
C GLY A 354 10.01 -2.09 -7.27
N ALA A 355 9.12 -3.06 -7.42
CA ALA A 355 7.95 -2.93 -8.26
C ALA A 355 6.78 -3.76 -7.73
N GLN A 356 5.58 -3.20 -7.86
CA GLN A 356 4.32 -3.91 -7.65
C GLN A 356 3.58 -4.00 -8.99
N PHE A 357 3.07 -5.17 -9.31
CA PHE A 357 2.22 -5.39 -10.48
C PHE A 357 0.80 -5.76 -10.07
N ARG A 358 -0.15 -5.72 -11.01
CA ARG A 358 -1.54 -6.09 -10.76
C ARG A 358 -1.81 -7.50 -11.26
N LEU A 359 -2.41 -8.34 -10.39
CA LEU A 359 -2.89 -9.67 -10.73
C LEU A 359 -4.38 -9.60 -11.03
N GLY A 360 -4.80 -10.01 -12.21
CA GLY A 360 -6.20 -10.00 -12.60
C GLY A 360 -7.04 -10.94 -11.75
N SER A 361 -8.14 -10.42 -11.19
CA SER A 361 -9.16 -11.16 -10.45
C SER A 361 -10.57 -10.96 -11.01
N GLY A 362 -10.70 -10.21 -12.11
CA GLY A 362 -11.98 -9.97 -12.79
C GLY A 362 -12.58 -11.22 -13.41
N ASN A 363 -13.91 -11.33 -13.35
CA ASN A 363 -14.71 -12.41 -13.95
C ASN A 363 -15.74 -11.76 -14.88
N ASN A 364 -15.28 -11.14 -15.98
CA ASN A 364 -16.16 -10.55 -17.00
C ASN A 364 -16.62 -11.57 -18.03
#